data_15d6ba557309e03df47d2de0574efe33
#
_entry.id   15d6ba557309e03df47d2de0574efe33
#
_cell.length_a   1.000
_cell.length_b   1.000
_cell.length_c   1.000
_cell.angle_alpha   90.00
_cell.angle_beta   90.00
_cell.angle_gamma   90.00
#
_symmetry.space_group_name_H-M   'P 1'
#
loop_
_entity.id
_entity.type
_entity.pdbx_description
1 polymer ?
#
loop_
_entity_poly.entity_id
_entity_poly.type
_entity_poly.pdbx_seq_one_letter_code
_entity_poly.pdbx_strand_id
1 'polypeptide(L)'
;MENTVTKREKFSYGMYFMGQNVFYGLIGYMTTYFTDVGITAALVAVVALITKVWDAINDPIFGMIMDKVHFKKGKFLPWLRMSVIAIPVSTILLFVIPTGIPLVAKVIWATLAYMLWDTAYTLCDVPIFGIVTTMTLDQKERVSLNSIGRIFAIFAGIVTGILLPLVRQSLGGWATTVIVLSILSAAMMIPMCLFAKERVIEREKARDGGAEENYTLRDMVECLRSNKYLLIFFAAPLINSLLNIGATWGLYIARYCLGGEEIASFVSMAVIVPTLIGAAIAVQ
;
A
#
# COMPACT_ATOMS: atom_id res chain seq x y z
N MET A 1 -1.67 -29.96 -18.47
CA MET A 1 -0.73 -29.84 -17.35
C MET A 1 -0.03 -28.48 -17.43
N GLU A 2 0.31 -27.88 -16.31
CA GLU A 2 0.98 -26.57 -16.11
C GLU A 2 0.10 -25.32 -16.15
N ASN A 3 -0.84 -25.29 -15.22
CA ASN A 3 -1.44 -24.03 -14.78
C ASN A 3 -1.11 -23.71 -13.31
N THR A 4 -0.11 -24.39 -12.73
CA THR A 4 0.31 -24.19 -11.35
C THR A 4 1.29 -23.02 -11.26
N VAL A 5 1.04 -22.14 -10.29
CA VAL A 5 1.94 -21.02 -9.99
C VAL A 5 3.25 -21.56 -9.42
N THR A 6 4.36 -21.27 -10.07
CA THR A 6 5.68 -21.76 -9.65
C THR A 6 6.09 -21.18 -8.29
N LYS A 7 6.97 -21.88 -7.56
CA LYS A 7 7.55 -21.38 -6.29
C LYS A 7 8.22 -20.01 -6.46
N ARG A 8 8.85 -19.78 -7.62
CA ARG A 8 9.51 -18.52 -7.95
C ARG A 8 8.52 -17.37 -8.11
N GLU A 9 7.37 -17.64 -8.72
CA GLU A 9 6.29 -16.64 -8.83
C GLU A 9 5.66 -16.34 -7.49
N LYS A 10 5.42 -17.36 -6.65
CA LYS A 10 4.89 -17.19 -5.29
C LYS A 10 5.83 -16.35 -4.43
N PHE A 11 7.13 -16.63 -4.49
CA PHE A 11 8.13 -15.84 -3.77
C PHE A 11 8.22 -14.41 -4.30
N SER A 12 8.20 -14.22 -5.62
CA SER A 12 8.25 -12.88 -6.23
C SER A 12 7.01 -12.03 -5.88
N TYR A 13 5.83 -12.66 -5.78
CA TYR A 13 4.61 -12.02 -5.28
C TYR A 13 4.78 -11.55 -3.84
N GLY A 14 5.30 -12.40 -2.95
CA GLY A 14 5.60 -12.02 -1.57
C GLY A 14 6.59 -10.85 -1.48
N MET A 15 7.69 -10.90 -2.25
CA MET A 15 8.68 -9.82 -2.29
C MET A 15 8.08 -8.48 -2.73
N TYR A 16 7.22 -8.50 -3.76
CA TYR A 16 6.50 -7.30 -4.19
C TYR A 16 5.60 -6.77 -3.08
N PHE A 17 4.85 -7.67 -2.44
CA PHE A 17 3.96 -7.33 -1.34
C PHE A 17 4.72 -6.72 -0.16
N MET A 18 5.93 -7.23 0.15
CA MET A 18 6.80 -6.66 1.17
C MET A 18 7.24 -5.24 0.79
N GLY A 19 7.77 -5.04 -0.41
CA GLY A 19 8.22 -3.73 -0.88
C GLY A 19 7.10 -2.69 -0.86
N GLN A 20 5.92 -3.03 -1.36
CA GLN A 20 4.72 -2.19 -1.32
C GLN A 20 4.34 -1.81 0.12
N ASN A 21 4.32 -2.78 1.04
CA ASN A 21 3.93 -2.53 2.43
C ASN A 21 4.99 -1.75 3.22
N VAL A 22 6.26 -1.76 2.83
CA VAL A 22 7.27 -0.83 3.39
C VAL A 22 6.91 0.61 3.02
N PHE A 23 6.53 0.88 1.77
CA PHE A 23 6.08 2.22 1.38
C PHE A 23 4.83 2.65 2.14
N TYR A 24 3.86 1.75 2.32
CA TYR A 24 2.67 2.02 3.13
C TYR A 24 3.01 2.31 4.60
N GLY A 25 3.94 1.56 5.17
CA GLY A 25 4.41 1.78 6.55
C GLY A 25 5.14 3.12 6.73
N LEU A 26 5.88 3.59 5.70
CA LEU A 26 6.52 4.91 5.71
C LEU A 26 5.50 6.05 5.83
N ILE A 27 4.34 5.93 5.19
CA ILE A 27 3.27 6.93 5.28
C ILE A 27 2.72 7.06 6.71
N GLY A 28 2.77 6.02 7.51
CA GLY A 28 2.43 6.09 8.93
C GLY A 28 3.25 7.14 9.71
N TYR A 29 4.42 7.52 9.20
CA TYR A 29 5.28 8.55 9.80
C TYR A 29 5.14 9.94 9.18
N MET A 30 4.28 10.10 8.18
CA MET A 30 4.08 11.35 7.46
C MET A 30 3.75 12.53 8.39
N THR A 31 2.84 12.33 9.32
CA THR A 31 2.43 13.36 10.28
C THR A 31 3.60 13.82 11.17
N THR A 32 4.39 12.87 11.66
CA THR A 32 5.59 13.18 12.45
C THR A 32 6.62 13.93 11.61
N TYR A 33 6.87 13.49 10.39
CA TYR A 33 7.80 14.18 9.47
C TYR A 33 7.35 15.62 9.18
N PHE A 34 6.06 15.85 8.92
CA PHE A 34 5.53 17.18 8.63
C PHE A 34 5.71 18.14 9.83
N THR A 35 5.54 17.66 11.06
CA THR A 35 5.84 18.48 12.24
C THR A 35 7.33 18.72 12.42
N ASP A 36 8.18 17.74 12.11
CA ASP A 36 9.65 17.87 12.18
C ASP A 36 10.19 18.93 11.19
N VAL A 37 9.56 19.08 10.00
CA VAL A 37 9.93 20.13 9.03
C VAL A 37 9.28 21.48 9.32
N GLY A 38 8.55 21.62 10.44
CA GLY A 38 7.98 22.88 10.94
C GLY A 38 6.57 23.20 10.44
N ILE A 39 5.81 22.22 9.93
CA ILE A 39 4.37 22.39 9.68
C ILE A 39 3.64 22.22 11.03
N THR A 40 2.81 23.18 11.41
CA THR A 40 2.08 23.11 12.68
C THR A 40 1.08 21.96 12.70
N ALA A 41 0.82 21.35 13.86
CA ALA A 41 -0.09 20.21 14.00
C ALA A 41 -1.50 20.50 13.44
N ALA A 42 -1.99 21.73 13.57
CA ALA A 42 -3.27 22.15 12.99
C ALA A 42 -3.27 22.07 11.46
N LEU A 43 -2.18 22.52 10.80
CA LEU A 43 -2.04 22.45 9.35
C LEU A 43 -1.81 21.00 8.88
N VAL A 44 -1.09 20.19 9.66
CA VAL A 44 -0.96 18.74 9.37
C VAL A 44 -2.33 18.06 9.38
N ALA A 45 -3.22 18.41 10.32
CA ALA A 45 -4.57 17.89 10.35
C ALA A 45 -5.41 18.33 9.12
N VAL A 46 -5.23 19.57 8.65
CA VAL A 46 -5.86 20.07 7.41
C VAL A 46 -5.34 19.30 6.19
N VAL A 47 -4.02 19.10 6.07
CA VAL A 47 -3.43 18.28 5.00
C VAL A 47 -4.01 16.87 5.03
N ALA A 48 -4.06 16.24 6.21
CA ALA A 48 -4.60 14.90 6.36
C ALA A 48 -6.09 14.82 5.96
N LEU A 49 -6.89 15.84 6.23
CA LEU A 49 -8.29 15.89 5.80
C LEU A 49 -8.40 16.00 4.28
N ILE A 50 -7.66 16.91 3.66
CA ILE A 50 -7.66 17.09 2.20
C ILE A 50 -7.24 15.82 1.48
N THR A 51 -6.20 15.16 1.99
CA THR A 51 -5.68 13.91 1.40
C THR A 51 -6.67 12.75 1.53
N LYS A 52 -7.44 12.68 2.63
CA LYS A 52 -8.50 11.68 2.77
C LYS A 52 -9.67 11.90 1.81
N VAL A 53 -9.99 13.15 1.51
CA VAL A 53 -10.97 13.46 0.44
C VAL A 53 -10.43 13.04 -0.92
N TRP A 54 -9.13 13.25 -1.16
CA TRP A 54 -8.47 12.81 -2.39
C TRP A 54 -8.49 11.29 -2.54
N ASP A 55 -8.10 10.52 -1.50
CA ASP A 55 -8.17 9.04 -1.47
C ASP A 55 -9.55 8.55 -1.95
N ALA A 56 -10.62 9.11 -1.38
CA ALA A 56 -12.00 8.72 -1.68
C ALA A 56 -12.41 9.00 -3.13
N ILE A 57 -11.78 9.96 -3.80
CA ILE A 57 -12.03 10.31 -5.21
C ILE A 57 -11.11 9.54 -6.16
N ASN A 58 -9.84 9.41 -5.80
CA ASN A 58 -8.79 8.81 -6.61
C ASN A 58 -9.05 7.32 -6.89
N ASP A 59 -9.39 6.54 -5.87
CA ASP A 59 -9.55 5.10 -5.99
C ASP A 59 -10.66 4.68 -6.96
N PRO A 60 -11.89 5.23 -6.93
CA PRO A 60 -12.92 4.94 -7.91
C PRO A 60 -12.54 5.36 -9.35
N ILE A 61 -11.90 6.53 -9.49
CA ILE A 61 -11.44 7.01 -10.81
C ILE A 61 -10.40 6.05 -11.38
N PHE A 62 -9.45 5.64 -10.54
CA PHE A 62 -8.39 4.75 -10.96
C PHE A 62 -8.91 3.35 -11.31
N GLY A 63 -9.87 2.83 -10.53
CA GLY A 63 -10.57 1.58 -10.85
C GLY A 63 -11.19 1.61 -12.24
N MET A 64 -11.91 2.69 -12.57
CA MET A 64 -12.50 2.87 -13.90
C MET A 64 -11.45 2.99 -15.03
N ILE A 65 -10.32 3.65 -14.77
CA ILE A 65 -9.22 3.75 -15.73
C ILE A 65 -8.63 2.37 -16.00
N MET A 66 -8.39 1.57 -14.95
CA MET A 66 -7.85 0.22 -15.08
C MET A 66 -8.77 -0.73 -15.86
N ASP A 67 -10.07 -0.58 -15.70
CA ASP A 67 -11.02 -1.40 -16.45
C ASP A 67 -11.10 -1.03 -17.93
N LYS A 68 -10.88 0.25 -18.27
CA LYS A 68 -10.91 0.74 -19.66
C LYS A 68 -9.59 0.58 -20.41
N VAL A 69 -8.47 0.56 -19.69
CA VAL A 69 -7.15 0.50 -20.31
C VAL A 69 -6.70 -0.94 -20.50
N HIS A 70 -6.62 -1.37 -21.76
CA HIS A 70 -6.18 -2.71 -22.13
C HIS A 70 -4.75 -2.69 -22.66
N PHE A 71 -3.84 -3.30 -21.92
CA PHE A 71 -2.46 -3.49 -22.38
C PHE A 71 -2.31 -4.79 -23.18
N LYS A 72 -1.43 -4.78 -24.18
CA LYS A 72 -1.12 -5.97 -24.98
C LYS A 72 -0.46 -7.11 -24.18
N LYS A 73 0.20 -6.78 -23.05
CA LYS A 73 1.03 -7.71 -22.26
C LYS A 73 0.46 -8.04 -20.88
N GLY A 74 -0.86 -8.07 -20.73
CA GLY A 74 -1.52 -8.40 -19.46
C GLY A 74 -2.48 -7.31 -18.97
N LYS A 75 -3.34 -7.61 -18.00
CA LYS A 75 -4.30 -6.66 -17.42
C LYS A 75 -3.65 -5.87 -16.26
N PHE A 76 -3.01 -6.56 -15.32
CA PHE A 76 -2.51 -5.98 -14.06
C PHE A 76 -1.00 -5.76 -14.04
N LEU A 77 -0.22 -6.64 -14.68
CA LEU A 77 1.24 -6.59 -14.64
C LEU A 77 1.85 -5.27 -15.16
N PRO A 78 1.32 -4.62 -16.21
CA PRO A 78 1.83 -3.33 -16.65
C PRO A 78 1.72 -2.23 -15.60
N TRP A 79 0.61 -2.19 -14.86
CA TRP A 79 0.41 -1.25 -13.75
C TRP A 79 1.42 -1.48 -12.62
N LEU A 80 1.63 -2.76 -12.25
CA LEU A 80 2.64 -3.14 -11.26
C LEU A 80 4.06 -2.76 -11.67
N ARG A 81 4.38 -2.79 -12.96
CA ARG A 81 5.67 -2.31 -13.48
C ARG A 81 5.84 -0.80 -13.38
N MET A 82 4.79 -0.05 -13.66
CA MET A 82 4.81 1.41 -13.56
C MET A 82 4.98 1.85 -12.10
N SER A 83 4.32 1.18 -11.17
CA SER A 83 4.38 1.50 -9.74
C SER A 83 5.77 1.31 -9.12
N VAL A 84 6.60 0.39 -9.65
CA VAL A 84 8.00 0.18 -9.19
C VAL A 84 8.84 1.46 -9.28
N ILE A 85 8.50 2.35 -10.20
CA ILE A 85 9.18 3.65 -10.37
C ILE A 85 8.36 4.76 -9.70
N ALA A 86 7.05 4.77 -9.91
CA ALA A 86 6.19 5.85 -9.45
C ALA A 86 6.15 5.99 -7.92
N ILE A 87 6.03 4.86 -7.19
CA ILE A 87 5.94 4.89 -5.71
C ILE A 87 7.24 5.38 -5.05
N PRO A 88 8.44 4.84 -5.37
CA PRO A 88 9.67 5.35 -4.77
C PRO A 88 9.88 6.83 -5.02
N VAL A 89 9.65 7.29 -6.26
CA VAL A 89 9.84 8.70 -6.63
C VAL A 89 8.88 9.59 -5.84
N SER A 90 7.60 9.25 -5.78
CA SER A 90 6.61 10.03 -5.02
C SER A 90 6.85 9.96 -3.51
N THR A 91 7.31 8.83 -2.97
CA THR A 91 7.69 8.69 -1.55
C THR A 91 8.87 9.60 -1.21
N ILE A 92 9.92 9.59 -2.02
CA ILE A 92 11.07 10.49 -1.81
C ILE A 92 10.61 11.94 -1.88
N LEU A 93 9.81 12.32 -2.88
CA LEU A 93 9.29 13.67 -3.01
C LEU A 93 8.49 14.13 -1.79
N LEU A 94 7.72 13.22 -1.19
CA LEU A 94 6.92 13.49 0.01
C LEU A 94 7.80 13.75 1.24
N PHE A 95 8.93 13.03 1.40
CA PHE A 95 9.81 13.12 2.56
C PHE A 95 11.06 14.00 2.35
N VAL A 96 11.11 14.78 1.27
CA VAL A 96 12.21 15.73 0.98
C VAL A 96 11.65 17.14 0.78
N ILE A 97 10.94 17.65 1.80
CA ILE A 97 10.44 19.03 1.77
C ILE A 97 11.60 19.97 2.09
N PRO A 98 11.90 20.98 1.22
CA PRO A 98 12.96 21.93 1.48
C PRO A 98 12.71 22.75 2.77
N THR A 99 13.70 22.84 3.66
CA THR A 99 13.55 23.53 4.94
C THR A 99 13.48 25.04 4.82
N GLY A 100 14.10 25.61 3.77
CA GLY A 100 14.23 27.06 3.56
C GLY A 100 13.02 27.75 2.92
N ILE A 101 11.92 27.04 2.61
CA ILE A 101 10.75 27.64 1.98
C ILE A 101 9.71 28.12 3.02
N PRO A 102 8.85 29.10 2.69
CA PRO A 102 7.79 29.59 3.58
C PRO A 102 6.82 28.47 3.99
N LEU A 103 6.19 28.62 5.17
CA LEU A 103 5.25 27.63 5.72
C LEU A 103 4.12 27.26 4.73
N VAL A 104 3.56 28.26 4.05
CA VAL A 104 2.50 28.03 3.05
C VAL A 104 2.98 27.12 1.93
N ALA A 105 4.21 27.35 1.42
CA ALA A 105 4.80 26.53 0.38
C ALA A 105 5.07 25.08 0.85
N LYS A 106 5.48 24.89 2.13
CA LYS A 106 5.62 23.54 2.72
C LYS A 106 4.28 22.79 2.76
N VAL A 107 3.20 23.47 3.16
CA VAL A 107 1.86 22.88 3.22
C VAL A 107 1.36 22.48 1.82
N ILE A 108 1.54 23.37 0.83
CA ILE A 108 1.19 23.08 -0.56
C ILE A 108 2.00 21.88 -1.07
N TRP A 109 3.32 21.87 -0.84
CA TRP A 109 4.19 20.76 -1.21
C TRP A 109 3.74 19.44 -0.58
N ALA A 110 3.52 19.44 0.74
CA ALA A 110 3.07 18.27 1.48
C ALA A 110 1.76 17.69 0.91
N THR A 111 0.79 18.57 0.62
CA THR A 111 -0.52 18.18 0.08
C THR A 111 -0.37 17.57 -1.32
N LEU A 112 0.32 18.27 -2.23
CA LEU A 112 0.49 17.80 -3.61
C LEU A 112 1.35 16.54 -3.70
N ALA A 113 2.42 16.47 -2.90
CA ALA A 113 3.29 15.28 -2.86
C ALA A 113 2.55 14.05 -2.31
N TYR A 114 1.66 14.24 -1.31
CA TYR A 114 0.83 13.14 -0.83
C TYR A 114 -0.20 12.70 -1.89
N MET A 115 -0.88 13.64 -2.54
CA MET A 115 -1.83 13.30 -3.61
C MET A 115 -1.15 12.51 -4.74
N LEU A 116 0.07 12.91 -5.11
CA LEU A 116 0.87 12.20 -6.09
C LEU A 116 1.26 10.80 -5.59
N TRP A 117 1.67 10.69 -4.30
CA TRP A 117 2.02 9.43 -3.69
C TRP A 117 0.82 8.47 -3.66
N ASP A 118 -0.33 8.95 -3.24
CA ASP A 118 -1.56 8.17 -3.16
C ASP A 118 -1.96 7.63 -4.55
N THR A 119 -1.97 8.51 -5.57
CA THR A 119 -2.20 8.11 -6.96
C THR A 119 -1.18 7.07 -7.44
N ALA A 120 0.11 7.23 -7.11
CA ALA A 120 1.15 6.27 -7.44
C ALA A 120 0.97 4.95 -6.69
N TYR A 121 0.47 4.98 -5.44
CA TYR A 121 0.20 3.80 -4.63
C TYR A 121 -0.99 3.00 -5.17
N THR A 122 -2.04 3.66 -5.62
CA THR A 122 -3.21 3.02 -6.25
C THR A 122 -2.81 2.22 -7.51
N LEU A 123 -1.73 2.64 -8.23
CA LEU A 123 -1.16 1.86 -9.36
C LEU A 123 -0.70 0.45 -8.96
N CYS A 124 -0.42 0.18 -7.69
CA CYS A 124 -0.03 -1.15 -7.23
C CYS A 124 -1.09 -1.80 -6.36
N ASP A 125 -1.80 -1.03 -5.53
CA ASP A 125 -2.67 -1.59 -4.50
C ASP A 125 -3.84 -2.39 -5.11
N VAL A 126 -4.53 -1.84 -6.08
CA VAL A 126 -5.60 -2.58 -6.77
C VAL A 126 -5.06 -3.73 -7.63
N PRO A 127 -4.04 -3.52 -8.51
CA PRO A 127 -3.53 -4.59 -9.36
C PRO A 127 -2.88 -5.75 -8.62
N ILE A 128 -2.26 -5.55 -7.45
CA ILE A 128 -1.58 -6.63 -6.73
C ILE A 128 -2.56 -7.68 -6.19
N PHE A 129 -3.78 -7.27 -5.83
CA PHE A 129 -4.83 -8.21 -5.48
C PHE A 129 -5.51 -8.80 -6.73
N GLY A 130 -5.70 -7.99 -7.76
CA GLY A 130 -6.29 -8.42 -9.03
C GLY A 130 -5.47 -9.47 -9.77
N ILE A 131 -4.14 -9.35 -9.78
CA ILE A 131 -3.25 -10.25 -10.53
C ILE A 131 -3.35 -11.71 -10.08
N VAL A 132 -3.72 -11.96 -8.82
CA VAL A 132 -3.93 -13.31 -8.29
C VAL A 132 -5.01 -14.05 -9.10
N THR A 133 -6.04 -13.33 -9.56
CA THR A 133 -7.13 -13.91 -10.34
C THR A 133 -6.69 -14.27 -11.77
N THR A 134 -5.71 -13.54 -12.32
CA THR A 134 -5.19 -13.77 -13.68
C THR A 134 -3.98 -14.71 -13.70
N MET A 135 -3.30 -14.92 -12.57
CA MET A 135 -2.21 -15.90 -12.44
C MET A 135 -2.71 -17.34 -12.42
N THR A 136 -3.84 -17.62 -11.75
CA THR A 136 -4.38 -18.97 -11.60
C THR A 136 -5.88 -18.99 -11.44
N LEU A 137 -6.53 -20.08 -11.91
CA LEU A 137 -7.95 -20.39 -11.67
C LEU A 137 -8.15 -21.24 -10.42
N ASP A 138 -7.10 -21.86 -9.88
CA ASP A 138 -7.19 -22.72 -8.70
C ASP A 138 -7.35 -21.87 -7.43
N GLN A 139 -8.46 -22.11 -6.74
CA GLN A 139 -8.80 -21.44 -5.49
C GLN A 139 -7.74 -21.64 -4.39
N LYS A 140 -7.16 -22.85 -4.29
CA LYS A 140 -6.12 -23.16 -3.30
C LYS A 140 -4.84 -22.37 -3.56
N GLU A 141 -4.46 -22.21 -4.83
CA GLU A 141 -3.29 -21.38 -5.20
C GLU A 141 -3.53 -19.90 -4.92
N ARG A 142 -4.75 -19.39 -5.17
CA ARG A 142 -5.13 -18.00 -4.83
C ARG A 142 -5.02 -17.75 -3.33
N VAL A 143 -5.53 -18.66 -2.51
CA VAL A 143 -5.39 -18.58 -1.04
C VAL A 143 -3.92 -18.63 -0.63
N SER A 144 -3.13 -19.52 -1.23
CA SER A 144 -1.69 -19.61 -0.96
C SER A 144 -0.94 -18.32 -1.29
N LEU A 145 -1.21 -17.69 -2.45
CA LEU A 145 -0.62 -16.40 -2.83
C LEU A 145 -0.97 -15.31 -1.83
N ASN A 146 -2.25 -15.15 -1.49
CA ASN A 146 -2.69 -14.15 -0.52
C ASN A 146 -2.07 -14.38 0.87
N SER A 147 -1.92 -15.63 1.31
CA SER A 147 -1.26 -15.96 2.58
C SER A 147 0.22 -15.60 2.56
N ILE A 148 0.92 -15.90 1.47
CA ILE A 148 2.31 -15.49 1.27
C ILE A 148 2.43 -13.95 1.32
N GLY A 149 1.57 -13.23 0.60
CA GLY A 149 1.55 -11.76 0.63
C GLY A 149 1.41 -11.22 2.06
N ARG A 150 0.47 -11.78 2.85
CA ARG A 150 0.28 -11.37 4.26
C ARG A 150 1.49 -11.64 5.14
N ILE A 151 2.16 -12.79 4.98
CA ILE A 151 3.39 -13.08 5.71
C ILE A 151 4.47 -12.05 5.39
N PHE A 152 4.67 -11.72 4.11
CA PHE A 152 5.65 -10.73 3.70
C PHE A 152 5.27 -9.29 4.14
N ALA A 153 3.97 -8.97 4.23
CA ALA A 153 3.51 -7.70 4.80
C ALA A 153 3.87 -7.56 6.29
N ILE A 154 3.85 -8.67 7.07
CA ILE A 154 4.30 -8.65 8.47
C ILE A 154 5.79 -8.32 8.56
N PHE A 155 6.64 -8.88 7.68
CA PHE A 155 8.05 -8.50 7.62
C PHE A 155 8.25 -7.02 7.26
N ALA A 156 7.44 -6.47 6.36
CA ALA A 156 7.44 -5.03 6.08
C ALA A 156 7.08 -4.21 7.34
N GLY A 157 6.12 -4.67 8.14
CA GLY A 157 5.77 -4.07 9.44
C GLY A 157 6.93 -4.08 10.43
N ILE A 158 7.75 -5.14 10.46
CA ILE A 158 8.98 -5.18 11.27
C ILE A 158 9.98 -4.12 10.81
N VAL A 159 10.18 -3.99 9.49
CA VAL A 159 11.10 -2.98 8.93
C VAL A 159 10.63 -1.56 9.29
N THR A 160 9.37 -1.25 9.07
CA THR A 160 8.85 0.10 9.30
C THR A 160 8.55 0.38 10.78
N GLY A 161 7.97 -0.57 11.50
CA GLY A 161 7.56 -0.37 12.89
C GLY A 161 8.69 -0.50 13.92
N ILE A 162 9.70 -1.33 13.65
CA ILE A 162 10.78 -1.63 14.59
C ILE A 162 12.11 -1.03 14.14
N LEU A 163 12.56 -1.37 12.92
CA LEU A 163 13.89 -0.98 12.46
C LEU A 163 13.98 0.51 12.15
N LEU A 164 12.96 1.09 11.51
CA LEU A 164 12.99 2.50 11.09
C LEU A 164 13.17 3.47 12.27
N PRO A 165 12.41 3.41 13.37
CA PRO A 165 12.63 4.31 14.51
C PRO A 165 14.02 4.18 15.14
N LEU A 166 14.57 2.93 15.17
CA LEU A 166 15.89 2.66 15.75
C LEU A 166 17.03 3.22 14.90
N VAL A 167 16.94 3.12 13.57
CA VAL A 167 18.07 3.46 12.68
C VAL A 167 17.96 4.83 12.03
N ARG A 168 16.80 5.50 12.13
CA ARG A 168 16.58 6.80 11.48
C ARG A 168 17.61 7.85 11.86
N GLN A 169 17.94 7.95 13.13
CA GLN A 169 18.93 8.93 13.62
C GLN A 169 20.34 8.59 13.12
N SER A 170 20.71 7.32 13.13
CA SER A 170 22.02 6.84 12.64
C SER A 170 22.19 7.04 11.14
N LEU A 171 21.10 6.99 10.36
CA LEU A 171 21.10 7.19 8.92
C LEU A 171 21.05 8.67 8.48
N GLY A 172 21.10 9.61 9.43
CA GLY A 172 21.13 11.05 9.11
C GLY A 172 19.74 11.69 8.93
N GLY A 173 18.69 11.08 9.48
CA GLY A 173 17.34 11.64 9.51
C GLY A 173 16.39 11.10 8.46
N TRP A 174 15.28 11.82 8.21
CA TRP A 174 14.19 11.34 7.36
C TRP A 174 14.60 11.12 5.90
N ALA A 175 15.23 12.11 5.27
CA ALA A 175 15.52 12.06 3.84
C ALA A 175 16.38 10.84 3.45
N THR A 176 17.51 10.66 4.15
CA THR A 176 18.43 9.54 3.88
C THR A 176 17.76 8.18 4.14
N THR A 177 17.03 8.06 5.25
CA THR A 177 16.33 6.82 5.61
C THR A 177 15.28 6.45 4.56
N VAL A 178 14.47 7.42 4.13
CA VAL A 178 13.43 7.20 3.12
C VAL A 178 14.03 6.86 1.76
N ILE A 179 15.11 7.53 1.35
CA ILE A 179 15.80 7.22 0.09
C ILE A 179 16.32 5.77 0.10
N VAL A 180 17.03 5.38 1.16
CA VAL A 180 17.58 4.01 1.30
C VAL A 180 16.47 2.97 1.27
N LEU A 181 15.41 3.16 2.09
CA LEU A 181 14.28 2.22 2.13
C LEU A 181 13.52 2.21 0.80
N SER A 182 13.38 3.34 0.13
CA SER A 182 12.70 3.41 -1.18
C SER A 182 13.45 2.62 -2.25
N ILE A 183 14.77 2.72 -2.30
CA ILE A 183 15.60 1.96 -3.25
C ILE A 183 15.50 0.46 -2.95
N LEU A 184 15.62 0.08 -1.68
CA LEU A 184 15.56 -1.31 -1.25
C LEU A 184 14.17 -1.92 -1.54
N SER A 185 13.11 -1.20 -1.22
CA SER A 185 11.73 -1.65 -1.45
C SER A 185 11.40 -1.74 -2.93
N ALA A 186 11.85 -0.79 -3.75
CA ALA A 186 11.71 -0.87 -5.21
C ALA A 186 12.45 -2.11 -5.77
N ALA A 187 13.66 -2.40 -5.29
CA ALA A 187 14.40 -3.60 -5.69
C ALA A 187 13.65 -4.88 -5.33
N MET A 188 12.94 -4.92 -4.18
CA MET A 188 12.10 -6.05 -3.78
C MET A 188 10.89 -6.24 -4.70
N MET A 189 10.37 -5.18 -5.34
CA MET A 189 9.22 -5.25 -6.24
C MET A 189 9.60 -5.76 -7.64
N ILE A 190 10.85 -5.60 -8.07
CA ILE A 190 11.32 -5.97 -9.42
C ILE A 190 11.09 -7.46 -9.76
N PRO A 191 11.38 -8.44 -8.90
CA PRO A 191 11.24 -9.86 -9.24
C PRO A 191 9.86 -10.24 -9.77
N MET A 192 8.80 -9.66 -9.22
CA MET A 192 7.44 -9.94 -9.69
C MET A 192 7.21 -9.42 -11.11
N CYS A 193 7.76 -8.25 -11.44
CA CYS A 193 7.67 -7.67 -12.77
C CYS A 193 8.36 -8.51 -13.85
N LEU A 194 9.36 -9.33 -13.43
CA LEU A 194 10.13 -10.19 -14.32
C LEU A 194 9.56 -11.61 -14.45
N PHE A 195 9.03 -12.16 -13.35
CA PHE A 195 8.69 -13.58 -13.27
C PHE A 195 7.19 -13.88 -13.28
N ALA A 196 6.34 -12.95 -12.85
CA ALA A 196 4.89 -13.17 -12.84
C ALA A 196 4.33 -13.26 -14.27
N LYS A 197 3.39 -14.19 -14.45
CA LYS A 197 2.70 -14.42 -15.72
C LYS A 197 1.19 -14.42 -15.51
N GLU A 198 0.49 -13.63 -16.29
CA GLU A 198 -0.97 -13.62 -16.34
C GLU A 198 -1.45 -14.66 -17.36
N ARG A 199 -1.87 -15.84 -16.89
CA ARG A 199 -2.21 -17.00 -17.72
C ARG A 199 -3.68 -17.07 -18.12
N VAL A 200 -4.55 -16.40 -17.35
CA VAL A 200 -6.00 -16.56 -17.48
C VAL A 200 -6.60 -15.66 -18.56
N ILE A 201 -5.98 -14.51 -18.83
CA ILE A 201 -6.47 -13.50 -19.80
C ILE A 201 -6.64 -14.09 -21.20
N GLU A 202 -5.74 -14.95 -21.65
CA GLU A 202 -5.82 -15.57 -22.98
C GLU A 202 -7.03 -16.51 -23.10
N ARG A 203 -7.46 -17.13 -22.01
CA ARG A 203 -8.61 -18.03 -21.97
C ARG A 203 -9.95 -17.29 -21.90
N GLU A 204 -10.03 -16.19 -21.17
CA GLU A 204 -11.23 -15.35 -21.10
C GLU A 204 -11.50 -14.68 -22.44
N LYS A 205 -10.48 -14.11 -23.09
CA LYS A 205 -10.63 -13.55 -24.45
C LYS A 205 -11.10 -14.56 -25.49
N ALA A 206 -10.75 -15.84 -25.32
CA ALA A 206 -11.19 -16.91 -26.21
C ALA A 206 -12.63 -17.39 -25.90
N ARG A 207 -13.14 -17.13 -24.69
CA ARG A 207 -14.45 -17.60 -24.23
C ARG A 207 -15.58 -16.59 -24.45
N ASP A 208 -15.32 -15.31 -24.23
CA ASP A 208 -16.37 -14.27 -24.14
C ASP A 208 -16.58 -13.48 -25.44
N GLY A 209 -15.94 -13.84 -26.55
CA GLY A 209 -16.21 -13.21 -27.84
C GLY A 209 -16.07 -11.68 -27.88
N GLY A 210 -15.48 -11.06 -26.85
CA GLY A 210 -15.17 -9.64 -26.84
C GLY A 210 -16.32 -8.69 -26.49
N ALA A 211 -17.38 -9.15 -25.83
CA ALA A 211 -18.43 -8.26 -25.33
C ALA A 211 -17.89 -7.50 -24.10
N GLU A 212 -17.47 -6.26 -24.28
CA GLU A 212 -17.17 -5.32 -23.21
C GLU A 212 -18.48 -4.85 -22.56
N GLU A 213 -18.79 -5.30 -21.37
CA GLU A 213 -19.87 -4.72 -20.58
C GLU A 213 -19.40 -3.37 -20.03
N ASN A 214 -19.95 -2.29 -20.55
CA ASN A 214 -19.68 -0.93 -20.09
C ASN A 214 -20.47 -0.63 -18.81
N TYR A 215 -19.83 -0.82 -17.65
CA TYR A 215 -20.39 -0.43 -16.36
C TYR A 215 -20.23 1.08 -16.12
N THR A 216 -21.29 1.72 -15.60
CA THR A 216 -21.26 3.11 -15.15
C THR A 216 -21.10 3.17 -13.63
N LEU A 217 -20.67 4.32 -13.10
CA LEU A 217 -20.64 4.55 -11.65
C LEU A 217 -22.02 4.32 -10.99
N ARG A 218 -23.09 4.59 -11.72
CA ARG A 218 -24.46 4.36 -11.24
C ARG A 218 -24.73 2.87 -11.04
N ASP A 219 -24.29 2.03 -11.98
CA ASP A 219 -24.47 0.58 -11.89
C ASP A 219 -23.68 0.00 -10.71
N MET A 220 -22.50 0.52 -10.42
CA MET A 220 -21.69 0.14 -9.25
C MET A 220 -22.39 0.50 -7.93
N VAL A 221 -22.96 1.71 -7.83
CA VAL A 221 -23.71 2.15 -6.65
C VAL A 221 -24.99 1.34 -6.47
N GLU A 222 -25.68 0.99 -7.55
CA GLU A 222 -26.89 0.19 -7.52
C GLU A 222 -26.59 -1.25 -7.10
N CYS A 223 -25.52 -1.84 -7.61
CA CYS A 223 -25.01 -3.15 -7.18
C CYS A 223 -24.66 -3.14 -5.67
N LEU A 224 -23.98 -2.10 -5.19
CA LEU A 224 -23.65 -1.96 -3.78
C LEU A 224 -24.90 -1.86 -2.89
N ARG A 225 -25.91 -1.07 -3.30
CA ARG A 225 -27.16 -0.90 -2.56
C ARG A 225 -28.03 -2.15 -2.55
N SER A 226 -28.04 -2.91 -3.62
CA SER A 226 -28.87 -4.13 -3.74
C SER A 226 -28.31 -5.31 -2.95
N ASN A 227 -27.00 -5.32 -2.64
CA ASN A 227 -26.34 -6.43 -1.96
C ASN A 227 -26.00 -6.12 -0.50
N LYS A 228 -26.90 -6.48 0.43
CA LYS A 228 -26.71 -6.27 1.88
C LYS A 228 -25.45 -6.96 2.44
N TYR A 229 -25.03 -8.08 1.89
CA TYR A 229 -23.82 -8.80 2.35
C TYR A 229 -22.55 -8.04 1.96
N LEU A 230 -22.57 -7.39 0.80
CA LEU A 230 -21.48 -6.53 0.36
C LEU A 230 -21.35 -5.29 1.26
N LEU A 231 -22.47 -4.69 1.67
CA LEU A 231 -22.47 -3.57 2.63
C LEU A 231 -21.89 -3.98 3.99
N ILE A 232 -22.27 -5.17 4.51
CA ILE A 232 -21.71 -5.70 5.76
C ILE A 232 -20.20 -5.95 5.60
N PHE A 233 -19.78 -6.52 4.46
CA PHE A 233 -18.37 -6.76 4.16
C PHE A 233 -17.55 -5.46 4.15
N PHE A 234 -18.07 -4.37 3.62
CA PHE A 234 -17.39 -3.06 3.64
C PHE A 234 -17.47 -2.36 4.99
N ALA A 235 -18.49 -2.61 5.78
CA ALA A 235 -18.61 -2.03 7.13
C ALA A 235 -17.52 -2.59 8.09
N ALA A 236 -17.13 -3.84 7.96
CA ALA A 236 -16.13 -4.44 8.83
C ALA A 236 -14.74 -3.78 8.76
N PRO A 237 -14.13 -3.53 7.59
CA PRO A 237 -12.88 -2.75 7.48
C PRO A 237 -13.02 -1.32 7.99
N LEU A 238 -14.19 -0.68 7.78
CA LEU A 238 -14.44 0.68 8.25
C LEU A 238 -14.43 0.76 9.78
N ILE A 239 -15.08 -0.18 10.45
CA ILE A 239 -15.05 -0.29 11.91
C ILE A 239 -13.62 -0.60 12.40
N ASN A 240 -12.92 -1.52 11.74
CA ASN A 240 -11.54 -1.84 12.08
C ASN A 240 -10.61 -0.62 11.93
N SER A 241 -10.80 0.19 10.91
CA SER A 241 -10.02 1.44 10.71
C SER A 241 -10.25 2.44 11.83
N LEU A 242 -11.48 2.58 12.32
CA LEU A 242 -11.80 3.44 13.47
C LEU A 242 -11.11 2.95 14.75
N LEU A 243 -11.04 1.63 14.95
CA LEU A 243 -10.35 1.04 16.12
C LEU A 243 -8.82 1.19 16.04
N ASN A 244 -8.26 1.29 14.84
CA ASN A 244 -6.81 1.39 14.60
C ASN A 244 -6.26 2.83 14.57
N ILE A 245 -7.06 3.85 14.88
CA ILE A 245 -6.60 5.25 14.93
C ILE A 245 -5.36 5.41 15.83
N GLY A 246 -5.30 4.68 16.95
CA GLY A 246 -4.16 4.71 17.87
C GLY A 246 -2.82 4.32 17.26
N ALA A 247 -2.79 3.45 16.27
CA ALA A 247 -1.54 3.01 15.63
C ALA A 247 -0.83 4.16 14.88
N THR A 248 -1.59 5.07 14.28
CA THR A 248 -1.06 6.23 13.54
C THR A 248 -0.35 7.23 14.47
N TRP A 249 -0.73 7.27 15.74
CA TRP A 249 -0.16 8.18 16.73
C TRP A 249 0.96 7.55 17.57
N GLY A 250 1.31 6.31 17.33
CA GLY A 250 2.27 5.55 18.15
C GLY A 250 3.61 6.28 18.34
N LEU A 251 4.19 6.84 17.28
CA LEU A 251 5.43 7.58 17.38
C LEU A 251 5.30 8.91 18.12
N TYR A 252 4.15 9.60 17.98
CA TYR A 252 3.87 10.82 18.76
C TYR A 252 3.74 10.51 20.24
N ILE A 253 3.02 9.47 20.61
CA ILE A 253 2.85 9.03 21.99
C ILE A 253 4.22 8.64 22.58
N ALA A 254 5.04 7.89 21.85
CA ALA A 254 6.37 7.51 22.27
C ALA A 254 7.25 8.73 22.53
N ARG A 255 7.25 9.69 21.60
CA ARG A 255 8.11 10.90 21.65
C ARG A 255 7.69 11.87 22.75
N TYR A 256 6.39 12.17 22.87
CA TYR A 256 5.89 13.24 23.74
C TYR A 256 5.35 12.76 25.09
N CYS A 257 4.92 11.51 25.19
CA CYS A 257 4.34 10.96 26.42
C CYS A 257 5.25 9.96 27.14
N LEU A 258 6.07 9.19 26.38
CA LEU A 258 6.90 8.11 26.95
C LEU A 258 8.40 8.43 27.00
N GLY A 259 8.81 9.57 26.50
CA GLY A 259 10.17 10.11 26.68
C GLY A 259 11.20 9.73 25.61
N GLY A 260 10.83 9.04 24.54
CA GLY A 260 11.76 8.75 23.43
C GLY A 260 11.15 8.00 22.26
N GLU A 261 11.66 8.27 21.06
CA GLU A 261 11.20 7.60 19.83
C GLU A 261 11.53 6.10 19.80
N GLU A 262 12.60 5.69 20.51
CA GLU A 262 13.01 4.28 20.62
C GLU A 262 11.91 3.40 21.24
N ILE A 263 11.09 3.99 22.11
CA ILE A 263 9.97 3.30 22.75
C ILE A 263 8.89 2.91 21.74
N ALA A 264 8.78 3.63 20.61
CA ALA A 264 7.86 3.26 19.54
C ALA A 264 8.15 1.86 18.97
N SER A 265 9.41 1.44 18.95
CA SER A 265 9.80 0.09 18.52
C SER A 265 9.26 -0.97 19.46
N PHE A 266 9.31 -0.74 20.78
CA PHE A 266 8.76 -1.66 21.78
C PHE A 266 7.23 -1.74 21.71
N VAL A 267 6.57 -0.60 21.47
CA VAL A 267 5.12 -0.55 21.26
C VAL A 267 4.74 -1.33 20.00
N SER A 268 5.50 -1.18 18.92
CA SER A 268 5.29 -1.94 17.67
C SER A 268 5.50 -3.43 17.88
N MET A 269 6.51 -3.85 18.65
CA MET A 269 6.72 -5.25 19.02
C MET A 269 5.54 -5.83 19.79
N ALA A 270 4.97 -5.07 20.73
CA ALA A 270 3.80 -5.49 21.50
C ALA A 270 2.57 -5.76 20.64
N VAL A 271 2.46 -5.16 19.46
CA VAL A 271 1.38 -5.39 18.48
C VAL A 271 1.73 -6.52 17.50
N ILE A 272 2.95 -6.53 16.98
CA ILE A 272 3.38 -7.46 15.93
C ILE A 272 3.49 -8.90 16.48
N VAL A 273 4.04 -9.08 17.68
CA VAL A 273 4.23 -10.42 18.27
C VAL A 273 2.91 -11.19 18.48
N PRO A 274 1.86 -10.62 19.11
CA PRO A 274 0.57 -11.28 19.20
C PRO A 274 -0.07 -11.54 17.83
N THR A 275 0.12 -10.63 16.86
CA THR A 275 -0.40 -10.79 15.50
C THR A 275 0.24 -11.99 14.79
N LEU A 276 1.56 -12.18 14.93
CA LEU A 276 2.27 -13.36 14.41
C LEU A 276 1.77 -14.66 15.04
N ILE A 277 1.60 -14.66 16.37
CA ILE A 277 1.09 -15.83 17.11
C ILE A 277 -0.34 -16.14 16.64
N GLY A 278 -1.21 -15.14 16.56
CA GLY A 278 -2.57 -15.30 16.08
C GLY A 278 -2.65 -15.83 14.65
N ALA A 279 -1.79 -15.31 13.75
CA ALA A 279 -1.71 -15.80 12.37
C ALA A 279 -1.23 -17.26 12.31
N ALA A 280 -0.26 -17.65 13.13
CA ALA A 280 0.23 -19.03 13.20
C ALA A 280 -0.84 -20.00 13.70
N ILE A 281 -1.67 -19.59 14.66
CA ILE A 281 -2.78 -20.40 15.19
C ILE A 281 -3.91 -20.52 14.15
N ALA A 282 -4.21 -19.44 13.41
CA ALA A 282 -5.31 -19.42 12.42
C ALA A 282 -5.02 -20.29 11.17
N VAL A 283 -3.76 -20.68 10.94
CA VAL A 283 -3.35 -21.53 9.80
C VAL A 283 -3.50 -23.04 10.13
N GLN A 284 -3.69 -23.39 11.39
CA GLN A 284 -3.97 -24.78 11.83
C GLN A 284 -5.46 -25.11 11.74
#